data_d58a76e722ea029b6467508c0548c559
#
_entry.id   d58a76e722ea029b6467508c0548c559
#
_cell.length_a   1.000
_cell.length_b   1.000
_cell.length_c   1.000
_cell.angle_alpha   90.00
_cell.angle_beta   90.00
_cell.angle_gamma   90.00
#
_symmetry.space_group_name_H-M   'P 1'
#
loop_
_entity.id
_entity.type
_entity.pdbx_description
1 polymer ?
#
loop_
_entity_poly.entity_id
_entity_poly.type
_entity_poly.pdbx_seq_one_letter_code
_entity_poly.pdbx_strand_id
1 'polypeptide(L)'
;MIIQNKKLDAIDPLEASKLTAEHGYLIIENSGATPEEFAQWNLNYGYHVSPDIWCTDKDHSEYFWRVTNQTVDGKNKGLFADDELDWHCNLVPHGDAQELVGLYAKTITYHTETWICSSIPYWKTLSEETKKFYRSLQTVIWHATDKKPINQPWKPNWDVKYEKEVIEGIKQNRDRSKVQYSVNIGEDEKQRFNEWRGVLDTHNFVPNHPLGIEGFWFQPYDITDFVQDGEILEDSNDIYQNIWSDWICSDKYTYKHVWKPGDIMLMDQLTTIHRRPDVLKDKPRELLRTACWYKGE
;
A
#
# COMPACT_ATOMS: atom_id res chain seq x y z
N MET A 1 -15.25 1.47 4.16
CA MET A 1 -16.28 2.36 4.76
C MET A 1 -16.26 3.72 4.07
N ILE A 2 -17.42 4.42 4.00
CA ILE A 2 -17.51 5.75 3.35
C ILE A 2 -18.19 6.72 4.32
N ILE A 3 -17.56 7.88 4.52
CA ILE A 3 -18.13 9.02 5.26
C ILE A 3 -18.38 10.15 4.24
N GLN A 4 -19.61 10.63 4.17
CA GLN A 4 -19.98 11.68 3.20
C GLN A 4 -20.29 12.99 3.89
N ASN A 5 -19.85 14.09 3.28
CA ASN A 5 -20.21 15.46 3.67
C ASN A 5 -19.95 15.77 5.16
N LYS A 6 -18.91 15.18 5.74
CA LYS A 6 -18.46 15.47 7.10
C LYS A 6 -17.14 16.24 7.02
N LYS A 7 -17.06 17.39 7.66
CA LYS A 7 -15.83 18.14 7.76
C LYS A 7 -14.74 17.34 8.44
N LEU A 8 -13.51 17.46 7.96
CA LEU A 8 -12.37 16.69 8.46
C LEU A 8 -12.11 16.92 9.95
N ASP A 9 -12.25 18.15 10.43
CA ASP A 9 -12.09 18.54 11.84
C ASP A 9 -13.11 17.89 12.80
N ALA A 10 -14.23 17.41 12.25
CA ALA A 10 -15.24 16.65 13.01
C ALA A 10 -15.01 15.15 13.05
N ILE A 11 -13.88 14.65 12.47
CA ILE A 11 -13.49 13.26 12.44
C ILE A 11 -12.22 13.11 13.29
N ASP A 12 -12.31 12.33 14.35
CA ASP A 12 -11.15 12.01 15.17
C ASP A 12 -10.14 11.17 14.38
N PRO A 13 -8.85 11.58 14.30
CA PRO A 13 -7.85 10.85 13.51
C PRO A 13 -7.59 9.42 13.99
N LEU A 14 -7.60 9.17 15.29
CA LEU A 14 -7.38 7.83 15.83
C LEU A 14 -8.57 6.92 15.57
N GLU A 15 -9.78 7.46 15.69
CA GLU A 15 -10.99 6.72 15.31
C GLU A 15 -10.99 6.41 13.81
N ALA A 16 -10.57 7.35 12.97
CA ALA A 16 -10.42 7.10 11.53
C ALA A 16 -9.38 6.01 11.25
N SER A 17 -8.29 5.95 12.01
CA SER A 17 -7.28 4.89 11.91
C SER A 17 -7.87 3.52 12.25
N LYS A 18 -8.64 3.41 13.34
CA LYS A 18 -9.36 2.18 13.73
C LYS A 18 -10.36 1.74 12.66
N LEU A 19 -11.17 2.67 12.15
CA LEU A 19 -12.13 2.38 11.07
C LEU A 19 -11.43 1.95 9.78
N THR A 20 -10.28 2.53 9.47
CA THR A 20 -9.47 2.11 8.32
C THR A 20 -9.00 0.67 8.49
N ALA A 21 -8.50 0.31 9.68
CA ALA A 21 -8.10 -1.06 9.98
C ALA A 21 -9.27 -2.05 9.90
N GLU A 22 -10.40 -1.74 10.53
CA GLU A 22 -11.57 -2.63 10.60
C GLU A 22 -12.19 -2.95 9.23
N HIS A 23 -12.10 -2.00 8.29
CA HIS A 23 -12.70 -2.12 6.96
C HIS A 23 -11.66 -2.31 5.83
N GLY A 24 -10.36 -2.18 6.16
CA GLY A 24 -9.26 -2.13 5.20
C GLY A 24 -9.09 -0.74 4.58
N TYR A 25 -10.14 0.07 4.51
CA TYR A 25 -10.10 1.44 3.99
C TYR A 25 -11.21 2.33 4.55
N LEU A 26 -10.95 3.62 4.53
CA LEU A 26 -11.93 4.67 4.84
C LEU A 26 -11.90 5.75 3.75
N ILE A 27 -13.05 6.08 3.18
CA ILE A 27 -13.21 7.18 2.23
C ILE A 27 -13.95 8.32 2.92
N ILE A 28 -13.41 9.52 2.84
CA ILE A 28 -14.07 10.75 3.31
C ILE A 28 -14.35 11.59 2.07
N GLU A 29 -15.60 11.57 1.62
CA GLU A 29 -16.04 12.34 0.45
C GLU A 29 -16.40 13.76 0.86
N ASN A 30 -15.97 14.74 0.04
CA ASN A 30 -16.27 16.14 0.25
C ASN A 30 -15.90 16.63 1.67
N SER A 31 -14.65 16.34 2.06
CA SER A 31 -14.14 16.67 3.41
C SER A 31 -14.11 18.20 3.68
N GLY A 32 -14.08 19.01 2.62
CA GLY A 32 -13.94 20.47 2.70
C GLY A 32 -12.57 20.92 3.23
N ALA A 33 -11.64 20.00 3.46
CA ALA A 33 -10.32 20.32 3.97
C ALA A 33 -9.41 20.87 2.88
N THR A 34 -8.51 21.77 3.26
CA THR A 34 -7.34 22.15 2.45
C THR A 34 -6.22 21.11 2.59
N PRO A 35 -5.21 21.11 1.71
CA PRO A 35 -4.02 20.28 1.89
C PRO A 35 -3.36 20.45 3.26
N GLU A 36 -3.26 21.68 3.75
CA GLU A 36 -2.63 22.01 5.03
C GLU A 36 -3.46 21.46 6.22
N GLU A 37 -4.78 21.58 6.15
CA GLU A 37 -5.68 21.01 7.16
C GLU A 37 -5.59 19.48 7.19
N PHE A 38 -5.54 18.84 6.01
CA PHE A 38 -5.32 17.40 5.95
C PHE A 38 -3.93 17.01 6.48
N ALA A 39 -2.88 17.77 6.17
CA ALA A 39 -1.54 17.52 6.71
C ALA A 39 -1.55 17.58 8.24
N GLN A 40 -2.14 18.63 8.81
CA GLN A 40 -2.20 18.80 10.27
C GLN A 40 -3.05 17.72 10.95
N TRP A 41 -4.18 17.36 10.37
CA TRP A 41 -5.03 16.27 10.86
C TRP A 41 -4.29 14.93 10.83
N ASN A 42 -3.58 14.68 9.74
CA ASN A 42 -2.88 13.42 9.50
C ASN A 42 -1.73 13.18 10.49
N LEU A 43 -1.12 14.22 11.08
CA LEU A 43 -0.11 14.09 12.14
C LEU A 43 -0.61 13.30 13.35
N ASN A 44 -1.92 13.30 13.58
CA ASN A 44 -2.54 12.53 14.65
C ASN A 44 -3.09 11.16 14.19
N TYR A 45 -3.15 10.91 12.88
CA TYR A 45 -3.66 9.68 12.30
C TYR A 45 -2.70 8.49 12.49
N GLY A 46 -1.40 8.71 12.36
CA GLY A 46 -0.37 7.69 12.50
C GLY A 46 1.02 8.28 12.75
N TYR A 47 2.03 7.43 12.90
CA TYR A 47 3.43 7.82 12.90
C TYR A 47 3.91 7.97 11.46
N HIS A 48 4.27 9.17 11.05
CA HIS A 48 4.60 9.47 9.66
C HIS A 48 5.95 8.89 9.23
N VAL A 49 5.98 8.43 7.99
CA VAL A 49 7.21 8.13 7.25
C VAL A 49 7.58 9.38 6.44
N SER A 50 8.81 9.86 6.61
CA SER A 50 9.31 10.97 5.79
C SER A 50 9.57 10.50 4.37
N PRO A 51 9.05 11.16 3.33
CA PRO A 51 9.33 10.78 1.95
C PRO A 51 10.77 11.01 1.51
N ASP A 52 11.48 11.99 2.04
CA ASP A 52 12.84 12.42 1.69
C ASP A 52 13.29 12.08 0.24
N ILE A 53 12.39 12.33 -0.71
CA ILE A 53 12.62 12.06 -2.13
C ILE A 53 12.24 13.27 -2.98
N TRP A 54 12.66 13.26 -4.23
CA TRP A 54 12.46 14.37 -5.18
C TRP A 54 11.00 14.81 -5.40
N CYS A 55 10.03 13.95 -5.11
CA CYS A 55 8.59 14.21 -5.29
C CYS A 55 7.88 14.69 -4.01
N THR A 56 8.62 15.04 -2.96
CA THR A 56 8.07 15.61 -1.73
C THR A 56 7.37 16.96 -2.03
N ASP A 57 6.17 17.13 -1.51
CA ASP A 57 5.44 18.40 -1.59
C ASP A 57 5.79 19.31 -0.40
N LYS A 58 6.90 20.01 -0.52
CA LYS A 58 7.36 20.95 0.53
C LYS A 58 6.50 22.19 0.68
N ASP A 59 5.60 22.46 -0.26
CA ASP A 59 4.74 23.66 -0.21
C ASP A 59 3.63 23.51 0.84
N HIS A 60 3.15 22.27 1.08
CA HIS A 60 2.05 22.01 2.00
C HIS A 60 2.48 21.20 3.23
N SER A 61 3.35 20.20 3.06
CA SER A 61 3.89 19.39 4.14
C SER A 61 5.09 18.58 3.70
N GLU A 62 6.11 18.45 4.55
CA GLU A 62 7.25 17.57 4.35
C GLU A 62 6.88 16.08 4.31
N TYR A 63 5.67 15.71 4.74
CA TYR A 63 5.15 14.34 4.74
C TYR A 63 4.36 14.00 3.48
N PHE A 64 4.15 14.94 2.56
CA PHE A 64 3.42 14.68 1.34
C PHE A 64 4.32 14.26 0.19
N TRP A 65 3.93 13.18 -0.46
CA TRP A 65 4.42 12.78 -1.77
C TRP A 65 3.42 13.20 -2.84
N ARG A 66 3.91 13.79 -3.91
CA ARG A 66 3.04 14.11 -5.05
C ARG A 66 2.84 12.88 -5.93
N VAL A 67 1.59 12.52 -6.14
CA VAL A 67 1.15 11.50 -7.10
C VAL A 67 0.43 12.25 -8.21
N THR A 68 1.14 12.58 -9.30
CA THR A 68 0.64 13.51 -10.32
C THR A 68 1.18 13.19 -11.71
N ASN A 69 0.37 13.46 -12.73
CA ASN A 69 0.75 13.40 -14.14
C ASN A 69 1.30 14.74 -14.68
N GLN A 70 1.50 15.72 -13.81
CA GLN A 70 2.01 17.03 -14.22
C GLN A 70 3.54 17.02 -14.37
N THR A 71 4.02 17.82 -15.30
CA THR A 71 5.45 18.07 -15.53
C THR A 71 5.77 19.53 -15.28
N VAL A 72 7.01 19.79 -14.84
CA VAL A 72 7.59 21.12 -14.76
C VAL A 72 8.93 21.08 -15.50
N ASP A 73 9.14 21.98 -16.44
CA ASP A 73 10.34 22.02 -17.29
C ASP A 73 10.65 20.64 -17.96
N GLY A 74 9.60 19.94 -18.40
CA GLY A 74 9.71 18.64 -19.06
C GLY A 74 10.04 17.47 -18.12
N LYS A 75 10.09 17.68 -16.80
CA LYS A 75 10.33 16.63 -15.81
C LYS A 75 9.06 16.33 -15.01
N ASN A 76 8.86 15.08 -14.67
CA ASN A 76 7.73 14.67 -13.82
C ASN A 76 7.81 15.40 -12.47
N LYS A 77 6.68 15.99 -12.06
CA LYS A 77 6.54 16.72 -10.79
C LYS A 77 6.33 15.77 -9.60
N GLY A 78 5.90 14.56 -9.85
CA GLY A 78 5.60 13.55 -8.82
C GLY A 78 5.70 12.12 -9.33
N LEU A 79 5.36 11.19 -8.47
CA LEU A 79 5.35 9.76 -8.77
C LEU A 79 4.20 9.41 -9.72
N PHE A 80 4.41 8.33 -10.49
CA PHE A 80 3.36 7.69 -11.29
C PHE A 80 2.66 8.65 -12.26
N ALA A 81 3.46 9.37 -13.04
CA ALA A 81 2.99 10.44 -13.92
C ALA A 81 2.03 9.95 -15.01
N ASP A 82 2.23 8.76 -15.51
CA ASP A 82 1.45 8.17 -16.61
C ASP A 82 1.27 6.66 -16.41
N ASP A 83 0.50 6.07 -17.32
CA ASP A 83 0.16 4.66 -17.39
C ASP A 83 -0.74 4.14 -16.23
N GLU A 84 -1.26 2.95 -16.41
CA GLU A 84 -1.99 2.19 -15.42
C GLU A 84 -1.05 1.77 -14.27
N LEU A 85 -1.54 1.85 -13.04
CA LEU A 85 -0.94 1.16 -11.90
C LEU A 85 -1.83 -0.03 -11.55
N ASP A 86 -1.34 -1.20 -11.84
CA ASP A 86 -2.09 -2.42 -11.54
C ASP A 86 -2.13 -2.73 -10.04
N TRP A 87 -2.79 -3.80 -9.66
CA TRP A 87 -3.00 -4.17 -8.27
C TRP A 87 -1.70 -4.28 -7.48
N HIS A 88 -1.55 -3.48 -6.44
CA HIS A 88 -0.36 -3.43 -5.58
C HIS A 88 -0.70 -2.95 -4.17
N CYS A 89 0.20 -3.19 -3.25
CA CYS A 89 0.28 -2.47 -1.99
C CYS A 89 1.60 -1.68 -1.94
N ASN A 90 1.67 -0.67 -1.09
CA ASN A 90 2.84 0.21 -0.98
C ASN A 90 3.88 -0.28 0.03
N LEU A 91 3.75 -1.48 0.52
CA LEU A 91 4.76 -2.12 1.37
C LEU A 91 5.87 -2.63 0.48
N VAL A 92 6.90 -1.83 0.29
CA VAL A 92 8.07 -2.24 -0.49
C VAL A 92 9.15 -2.80 0.41
N PRO A 93 9.91 -3.78 -0.08
CA PRO A 93 11.01 -4.39 0.66
C PRO A 93 12.17 -3.43 0.96
N HIS A 94 12.07 -2.17 0.55
CA HIS A 94 13.16 -1.18 0.57
C HIS A 94 13.30 -0.38 1.85
N GLY A 95 12.61 -0.72 2.90
CA GLY A 95 12.81 -0.05 4.17
C GLY A 95 11.79 1.03 4.52
N ASP A 96 10.97 1.47 3.60
CA ASP A 96 9.87 2.38 3.87
C ASP A 96 8.63 1.60 4.24
N ALA A 97 8.63 1.03 5.43
CA ALA A 97 7.43 0.38 5.94
C ALA A 97 6.27 1.37 5.98
N GLN A 98 5.15 0.95 5.45
CA GLN A 98 3.95 1.77 5.37
C GLN A 98 2.77 0.87 5.72
N GLU A 99 2.26 1.01 6.93
CA GLU A 99 1.07 0.27 7.37
C GLU A 99 -0.21 0.97 6.91
N LEU A 100 -0.16 2.31 6.86
CA LEU A 100 -1.26 3.17 6.46
C LEU A 100 -0.83 4.10 5.32
N VAL A 101 -1.68 4.24 4.34
CA VAL A 101 -1.50 5.25 3.28
C VAL A 101 -2.75 6.12 3.19
N GLY A 102 -2.53 7.43 3.19
CA GLY A 102 -3.56 8.43 2.92
C GLY A 102 -3.35 9.07 1.55
N LEU A 103 -4.43 9.29 0.81
CA LEU A 103 -4.46 10.05 -0.43
C LEU A 103 -5.47 11.19 -0.29
N TYR A 104 -5.04 12.42 -0.55
CA TYR A 104 -5.89 13.60 -0.61
C TYR A 104 -5.98 14.11 -2.05
N ALA A 105 -7.17 14.33 -2.55
CA ALA A 105 -7.41 14.80 -3.91
C ALA A 105 -7.25 16.32 -4.02
N LYS A 106 -6.05 16.78 -4.41
CA LYS A 106 -5.75 18.21 -4.57
C LYS A 106 -6.28 18.77 -5.88
N THR A 107 -6.00 18.08 -6.99
CA THR A 107 -6.43 18.54 -8.33
C THR A 107 -6.99 17.37 -9.11
N ILE A 108 -8.27 17.45 -9.44
CA ILE A 108 -8.97 16.47 -10.28
C ILE A 108 -9.75 17.25 -11.33
N THR A 109 -9.39 17.08 -12.60
CA THR A 109 -10.02 17.82 -13.73
C THR A 109 -10.80 16.93 -14.69
N TYR A 110 -10.81 15.62 -14.44
CA TYR A 110 -11.52 14.64 -15.26
C TYR A 110 -11.92 13.42 -14.43
N HIS A 111 -12.76 12.55 -14.99
CA HIS A 111 -13.12 11.28 -14.36
C HIS A 111 -11.87 10.41 -14.18
N THR A 112 -11.49 10.15 -12.95
CA THR A 112 -10.36 9.29 -12.59
C THR A 112 -10.70 8.50 -11.34
N GLU A 113 -10.19 7.28 -11.26
CA GLU A 113 -10.55 6.33 -10.22
C GLU A 113 -9.32 5.80 -9.47
N THR A 114 -9.56 5.33 -8.27
CA THR A 114 -8.72 4.37 -7.56
C THR A 114 -9.61 3.22 -7.11
N TRP A 115 -9.20 2.00 -7.45
CA TRP A 115 -9.89 0.80 -7.03
C TRP A 115 -9.14 0.22 -5.83
N ILE A 116 -9.88 -0.20 -4.83
CA ILE A 116 -9.32 -0.82 -3.63
C ILE A 116 -10.02 -2.14 -3.34
N CYS A 117 -9.23 -3.18 -3.07
CA CYS A 117 -9.71 -4.51 -2.75
C CYS A 117 -9.22 -4.89 -1.34
N SER A 118 -10.16 -5.19 -0.43
CA SER A 118 -9.85 -5.57 0.94
C SER A 118 -9.94 -7.08 1.14
N SER A 119 -8.93 -7.66 1.79
CA SER A 119 -8.93 -9.08 2.16
C SER A 119 -9.82 -9.40 3.36
N ILE A 120 -10.18 -8.41 4.19
CA ILE A 120 -10.97 -8.59 5.41
C ILE A 120 -12.33 -9.24 5.15
N PRO A 121 -13.18 -8.74 4.22
CA PRO A 121 -14.45 -9.37 3.96
C PRO A 121 -14.31 -10.75 3.31
N TYR A 122 -13.29 -10.99 2.50
CA TYR A 122 -13.00 -12.31 1.95
C TYR A 122 -12.54 -13.28 3.05
N TRP A 123 -11.63 -12.85 3.93
CA TRP A 123 -11.17 -13.61 5.09
C TRP A 123 -12.34 -14.15 5.93
N LYS A 124 -13.36 -13.32 6.16
CA LYS A 124 -14.55 -13.71 6.92
C LYS A 124 -15.37 -14.84 6.27
N THR A 125 -15.19 -15.07 4.98
CA THR A 125 -15.88 -16.16 4.25
C THR A 125 -15.13 -17.49 4.25
N LEU A 126 -13.85 -17.48 4.62
CA LEU A 126 -13.00 -18.67 4.61
C LEU A 126 -13.34 -19.62 5.75
N SER A 127 -13.14 -20.92 5.52
CA SER A 127 -13.21 -21.94 6.57
C SER A 127 -12.07 -21.77 7.58
N GLU A 128 -12.26 -22.23 8.81
CA GLU A 128 -11.19 -22.17 9.82
C GLU A 128 -9.96 -23.00 9.41
N GLU A 129 -10.15 -24.07 8.65
CA GLU A 129 -9.06 -24.85 8.07
C GLU A 129 -8.24 -24.02 7.09
N THR A 130 -8.89 -23.31 6.16
CA THR A 130 -8.21 -22.42 5.21
C THR A 130 -7.52 -21.26 5.92
N LYS A 131 -8.15 -20.67 6.93
CA LYS A 131 -7.55 -19.59 7.73
C LYS A 131 -6.31 -20.08 8.47
N LYS A 132 -6.36 -21.29 9.06
CA LYS A 132 -5.21 -21.91 9.73
C LYS A 132 -4.07 -22.14 8.74
N PHE A 133 -4.38 -22.64 7.55
CA PHE A 133 -3.41 -22.82 6.48
C PHE A 133 -2.78 -21.47 6.08
N TYR A 134 -3.59 -20.44 5.82
CA TYR A 134 -3.08 -19.11 5.44
C TYR A 134 -2.22 -18.45 6.54
N ARG A 135 -2.55 -18.67 7.83
CA ARG A 135 -1.71 -18.17 8.95
C ARG A 135 -0.35 -18.85 9.02
N SER A 136 -0.20 -20.06 8.48
CA SER A 136 1.08 -20.76 8.43
C SER A 136 1.95 -20.41 7.23
N LEU A 137 1.41 -19.64 6.27
CA LEU A 137 2.12 -19.25 5.06
C LEU A 137 2.96 -18.00 5.24
N GLN A 138 4.09 -18.01 4.55
CA GLN A 138 4.86 -16.81 4.21
C GLN A 138 4.95 -16.67 2.69
N THR A 139 5.07 -15.46 2.20
CA THR A 139 5.30 -15.14 0.79
C THR A 139 6.76 -14.80 0.56
N VAL A 140 7.30 -15.27 -0.54
CA VAL A 140 8.61 -14.86 -1.06
C VAL A 140 8.38 -13.89 -2.20
N ILE A 141 9.09 -12.77 -2.20
CA ILE A 141 9.01 -11.78 -3.26
C ILE A 141 10.27 -11.80 -4.13
N TRP A 142 10.14 -11.46 -5.41
CA TRP A 142 11.17 -11.61 -6.43
C TRP A 142 12.51 -10.95 -6.07
N HIS A 143 12.49 -9.88 -5.28
CA HIS A 143 13.71 -9.23 -4.78
C HIS A 143 14.59 -10.14 -3.91
N ALA A 144 14.02 -11.19 -3.35
CA ALA A 144 14.72 -12.13 -2.50
C ALA A 144 15.29 -13.34 -3.27
N THR A 145 14.86 -13.51 -4.50
CA THR A 145 15.18 -14.69 -5.32
C THR A 145 15.57 -14.27 -6.73
N ASP A 146 16.14 -15.18 -7.50
CA ASP A 146 16.36 -14.99 -8.94
C ASP A 146 15.15 -15.48 -9.77
N LYS A 147 14.03 -15.79 -9.11
CA LYS A 147 12.80 -16.23 -9.76
C LYS A 147 11.95 -15.04 -10.21
N LYS A 148 11.21 -15.25 -11.29
CA LYS A 148 10.19 -14.31 -11.72
C LYS A 148 8.94 -14.45 -10.88
N PRO A 149 8.20 -13.34 -10.62
CA PRO A 149 6.88 -13.43 -10.01
C PRO A 149 5.94 -14.38 -10.77
N ILE A 150 5.03 -15.02 -10.05
CA ILE A 150 4.03 -15.95 -10.61
C ILE A 150 3.19 -15.24 -11.66
N ASN A 151 2.79 -14.01 -11.40
CA ASN A 151 1.96 -13.22 -12.31
C ASN A 151 2.72 -11.96 -12.78
N GLN A 152 2.96 -11.85 -14.07
CA GLN A 152 3.65 -10.70 -14.70
C GLN A 152 2.94 -10.22 -15.97
N PRO A 153 1.67 -9.87 -15.94
CA PRO A 153 0.94 -9.53 -17.17
C PRO A 153 1.39 -8.22 -17.82
N TRP A 154 2.06 -7.33 -17.08
CA TRP A 154 2.34 -5.95 -17.51
C TRP A 154 3.80 -5.64 -17.84
N LYS A 155 4.71 -6.61 -17.66
CA LYS A 155 6.13 -6.46 -18.02
C LYS A 155 6.57 -7.55 -19.01
N PRO A 156 6.11 -7.51 -20.27
CA PRO A 156 6.44 -8.54 -21.25
C PRO A 156 7.93 -8.62 -21.60
N ASN A 157 8.70 -7.58 -21.30
CA ASN A 157 10.12 -7.42 -21.68
C ASN A 157 11.03 -7.21 -20.47
N TRP A 158 10.83 -7.95 -19.39
CA TRP A 158 11.78 -7.93 -18.29
C TRP A 158 13.16 -8.35 -18.84
N ASP A 159 14.07 -7.37 -18.94
CA ASP A 159 15.44 -7.63 -19.28
C ASP A 159 16.13 -8.27 -18.06
N VAL A 160 16.62 -9.50 -18.23
CA VAL A 160 17.35 -10.26 -17.20
C VAL A 160 18.51 -9.46 -16.61
N LYS A 161 19.12 -8.58 -17.42
CA LYS A 161 20.18 -7.68 -16.96
C LYS A 161 19.65 -6.63 -15.99
N TYR A 162 18.51 -6.04 -16.32
CA TYR A 162 17.85 -5.06 -15.46
C TYR A 162 17.38 -5.72 -14.14
N GLU A 163 16.84 -6.94 -14.22
CA GLU A 163 16.50 -7.72 -13.02
C GLU A 163 17.73 -7.86 -12.10
N LYS A 164 18.88 -8.25 -12.63
CA LYS A 164 20.11 -8.42 -11.84
C LYS A 164 20.61 -7.11 -11.22
N GLU A 165 20.64 -6.04 -11.98
CA GLU A 165 21.08 -4.73 -11.50
C GLU A 165 20.13 -4.17 -10.41
N VAL A 166 18.82 -4.36 -10.59
CA VAL A 166 17.82 -3.97 -9.60
C VAL A 166 17.92 -4.83 -8.34
N ILE A 167 18.02 -6.16 -8.49
CA ILE A 167 18.19 -7.08 -7.36
C ILE A 167 19.48 -6.76 -6.58
N GLU A 168 20.58 -6.51 -7.28
CA GLU A 168 21.86 -6.16 -6.65
C GLU A 168 21.77 -4.82 -5.91
N GLY A 169 21.15 -3.81 -6.53
CA GLY A 169 20.91 -2.52 -5.89
C GLY A 169 20.02 -2.65 -4.64
N ILE A 170 18.99 -3.49 -4.72
CA ILE A 170 18.11 -3.79 -3.61
C ILE A 170 18.85 -4.54 -2.50
N LYS A 171 19.63 -5.57 -2.83
CA LYS A 171 20.46 -6.29 -1.86
C LYS A 171 21.44 -5.37 -1.15
N GLN A 172 22.04 -4.41 -1.84
CA GLN A 172 22.92 -3.40 -1.26
C GLN A 172 22.18 -2.40 -0.35
N ASN A 173 20.94 -2.06 -0.67
CA ASN A 173 20.09 -1.16 0.13
C ASN A 173 19.35 -1.86 1.28
N ARG A 174 19.47 -3.17 1.40
CA ARG A 174 18.82 -3.99 2.45
C ARG A 174 19.50 -3.96 3.81
N ASP A 175 20.49 -3.15 3.97
CA ASP A 175 21.04 -2.89 5.28
C ASP A 175 19.93 -2.31 6.18
N ARG A 176 19.38 -3.16 7.06
CA ARG A 176 18.30 -2.82 7.98
C ARG A 176 18.64 -1.64 8.89
N SER A 177 19.94 -1.35 9.06
CA SER A 177 20.41 -0.17 9.80
C SER A 177 20.04 1.14 9.09
N LYS A 178 19.68 1.08 7.79
CA LYS A 178 19.30 2.23 6.96
C LYS A 178 17.80 2.39 6.76
N VAL A 179 16.97 1.59 7.40
CA VAL A 179 15.52 1.78 7.37
C VAL A 179 15.19 3.14 7.96
N GLN A 180 14.64 4.03 7.16
CA GLN A 180 14.19 5.33 7.63
C GLN A 180 12.84 5.16 8.31
N TYR A 181 12.85 5.29 9.63
CA TYR A 181 11.63 5.37 10.41
C TYR A 181 11.17 6.81 10.53
N SER A 182 9.89 7.02 10.75
CA SER A 182 9.36 8.31 11.20
C SER A 182 10.12 8.79 12.44
N VAL A 183 10.36 10.08 12.53
CA VAL A 183 11.13 10.68 13.65
C VAL A 183 10.57 10.34 15.03
N ASN A 184 9.27 10.01 15.10
CA ASN A 184 8.56 9.76 16.36
C ASN A 184 8.19 8.28 16.57
N ILE A 185 8.69 7.36 15.76
CA ILE A 185 8.36 5.94 15.92
C ILE A 185 9.15 5.35 17.09
N GLY A 186 8.47 4.58 17.94
CA GLY A 186 9.05 3.92 19.10
C GLY A 186 9.85 2.66 18.74
N GLU A 187 10.58 2.11 19.72
CA GLU A 187 11.32 0.85 19.51
C GLU A 187 10.38 -0.34 19.32
N ASP A 188 9.18 -0.32 19.94
CA ASP A 188 8.19 -1.40 19.80
C ASP A 188 7.65 -1.49 18.38
N GLU A 189 7.40 -0.35 17.72
CA GLU A 189 6.98 -0.29 16.34
C GLU A 189 8.09 -0.75 15.39
N LYS A 190 9.34 -0.39 15.65
CA LYS A 190 10.50 -0.88 14.90
C LYS A 190 10.65 -2.38 15.03
N GLN A 191 10.48 -2.92 16.25
CA GLN A 191 10.55 -4.36 16.50
C GLN A 191 9.42 -5.09 15.76
N ARG A 192 8.17 -4.60 15.85
CA ARG A 192 7.01 -5.15 15.12
C ARG A 192 7.26 -5.22 13.62
N PHE A 193 7.82 -4.17 13.04
CA PHE A 193 8.17 -4.16 11.62
C PHE A 193 9.23 -5.21 11.27
N ASN A 194 10.28 -5.30 12.08
CA ASN A 194 11.34 -6.26 11.85
C ASN A 194 10.85 -7.71 11.98
N GLU A 195 9.93 -7.98 12.92
CA GLU A 195 9.29 -9.28 13.09
C GLU A 195 8.39 -9.62 11.89
N TRP A 196 7.60 -8.65 11.43
CA TRP A 196 6.72 -8.85 10.28
C TRP A 196 7.50 -9.18 9.01
N ARG A 197 8.62 -8.52 8.80
CA ARG A 197 9.42 -8.64 7.58
C ARG A 197 10.25 -9.94 7.48
N GLY A 198 10.42 -10.68 8.58
CA GLY A 198 11.22 -11.91 8.60
C GLY A 198 12.71 -11.71 8.25
N VAL A 199 13.51 -12.78 8.35
CA VAL A 199 14.98 -12.72 8.16
C VAL A 199 15.39 -12.86 6.69
N LEU A 200 14.58 -13.54 5.87
CA LEU A 200 14.94 -13.98 4.51
C LEU A 200 14.13 -13.26 3.41
N ASP A 201 13.64 -12.05 3.66
CA ASP A 201 12.73 -11.37 2.71
C ASP A 201 11.43 -12.15 2.43
N THR A 202 11.06 -12.99 3.36
CA THR A 202 9.73 -13.57 3.44
C THR A 202 8.83 -12.66 4.26
N HIS A 203 7.56 -12.64 3.92
CA HIS A 203 6.54 -11.87 4.64
C HIS A 203 5.45 -12.82 5.10
N ASN A 204 5.05 -12.71 6.36
CA ASN A 204 3.87 -13.44 6.82
C ASN A 204 2.68 -13.10 5.92
N PHE A 205 2.07 -14.13 5.34
CA PHE A 205 0.90 -13.94 4.48
C PHE A 205 -0.27 -13.33 5.25
N VAL A 206 -0.45 -13.76 6.51
CA VAL A 206 -1.34 -13.10 7.47
C VAL A 206 -0.48 -12.30 8.43
N PRO A 207 -0.41 -10.96 8.29
CA PRO A 207 0.45 -10.13 9.13
C PRO A 207 -0.08 -10.03 10.56
N ASN A 208 0.81 -9.80 11.51
CA ASN A 208 0.42 -9.41 12.87
C ASN A 208 -0.05 -7.96 12.85
N HIS A 209 -1.33 -7.77 12.60
CA HIS A 209 -1.90 -6.43 12.54
C HIS A 209 -1.90 -5.77 13.93
N PRO A 210 -1.40 -4.52 14.08
CA PRO A 210 -1.25 -3.85 15.39
C PRO A 210 -2.56 -3.67 16.16
N LEU A 211 -3.70 -3.65 15.47
CA LEU A 211 -5.03 -3.57 16.08
C LEU A 211 -5.76 -4.92 16.08
N GLY A 212 -5.05 -6.04 15.91
CA GLY A 212 -5.63 -7.40 15.95
C GLY A 212 -6.59 -7.72 14.82
N ILE A 213 -6.55 -6.98 13.72
CA ILE A 213 -7.40 -7.24 12.56
C ILE A 213 -6.86 -8.42 11.75
N GLU A 214 -7.74 -9.33 11.37
CA GLU A 214 -7.38 -10.46 10.53
C GLU A 214 -7.73 -10.20 9.06
N GLY A 215 -6.78 -10.44 8.22
CA GLY A 215 -6.79 -10.37 6.78
C GLY A 215 -5.45 -10.89 6.27
N PHE A 216 -5.15 -10.73 5.01
CA PHE A 216 -3.84 -11.13 4.50
C PHE A 216 -3.23 -10.06 3.61
N TRP A 217 -1.91 -10.04 3.63
CA TRP A 217 -1.08 -9.21 2.79
C TRP A 217 -0.76 -9.93 1.48
N PHE A 218 -0.94 -9.23 0.35
CA PHE A 218 -0.73 -9.81 -0.95
C PHE A 218 -0.17 -8.75 -1.91
N GLN A 219 1.01 -9.03 -2.48
CA GLN A 219 1.63 -8.18 -3.49
C GLN A 219 1.64 -8.92 -4.83
N PRO A 220 0.60 -8.75 -5.66
CA PRO A 220 0.31 -9.65 -6.78
C PRO A 220 1.46 -9.85 -7.76
N TYR A 221 2.21 -8.78 -8.05
CA TYR A 221 3.25 -8.82 -9.08
C TYR A 221 4.66 -9.03 -8.55
N ASP A 222 4.78 -9.28 -7.25
CA ASP A 222 6.08 -9.49 -6.62
C ASP A 222 6.25 -10.90 -6.04
N ILE A 223 5.16 -11.64 -5.79
CA ILE A 223 5.21 -12.97 -5.19
C ILE A 223 5.75 -13.99 -6.17
N THR A 224 6.79 -14.72 -5.77
CA THR A 224 7.39 -15.81 -6.52
C THR A 224 7.00 -17.19 -5.98
N ASP A 225 6.84 -17.29 -4.68
CA ASP A 225 6.56 -18.56 -4.01
C ASP A 225 5.80 -18.32 -2.70
N PHE A 226 5.16 -19.39 -2.21
CA PHE A 226 4.72 -19.50 -0.84
C PHE A 226 5.63 -20.47 -0.08
N VAL A 227 5.80 -20.20 1.21
CA VAL A 227 6.64 -20.98 2.13
C VAL A 227 5.79 -21.40 3.32
N GLN A 228 5.93 -22.63 3.74
CA GLN A 228 5.38 -23.17 4.98
C GLN A 228 6.46 -23.92 5.73
N ASP A 229 6.60 -23.69 7.02
CA ASP A 229 7.60 -24.35 7.88
C ASP A 229 9.05 -24.25 7.34
N GLY A 230 9.36 -23.19 6.62
CA GLY A 230 10.68 -22.94 6.01
C GLY A 230 10.89 -23.58 4.64
N GLU A 231 9.93 -24.33 4.13
CA GLU A 231 10.01 -25.02 2.85
C GLU A 231 9.12 -24.32 1.79
N ILE A 232 9.65 -24.20 0.57
CA ILE A 232 8.89 -23.69 -0.58
C ILE A 232 7.83 -24.71 -0.97
N LEU A 233 6.59 -24.26 -1.10
CA LEU A 233 5.49 -25.10 -1.52
C LEU A 233 5.51 -25.31 -3.04
N GLU A 234 5.42 -26.58 -3.47
CA GLU A 234 5.38 -26.95 -4.89
C GLU A 234 4.13 -26.42 -5.60
N ASP A 235 3.02 -26.28 -4.86
CA ASP A 235 1.73 -25.77 -5.34
C ASP A 235 1.56 -24.24 -5.18
N SER A 236 2.66 -23.52 -5.00
CA SER A 236 2.66 -22.04 -4.85
C SER A 236 1.85 -21.32 -5.94
N ASN A 237 1.95 -21.82 -7.19
CA ASN A 237 1.18 -21.26 -8.29
C ASN A 237 -0.34 -21.47 -8.10
N ASP A 238 -0.76 -22.63 -7.67
CA ASP A 238 -2.17 -22.96 -7.47
C ASP A 238 -2.77 -22.15 -6.31
N ILE A 239 -2.02 -22.02 -5.22
CA ILE A 239 -2.37 -21.14 -4.09
C ILE A 239 -2.57 -19.70 -4.59
N TYR A 240 -1.61 -19.19 -5.37
CA TYR A 240 -1.69 -17.85 -5.94
C TYR A 240 -2.92 -17.69 -6.82
N GLN A 241 -3.17 -18.60 -7.77
CA GLN A 241 -4.28 -18.52 -8.72
C GLN A 241 -5.64 -18.59 -8.02
N ASN A 242 -5.76 -19.39 -6.96
CA ASN A 242 -6.99 -19.44 -6.16
C ASN A 242 -7.26 -18.10 -5.47
N ILE A 243 -6.24 -17.48 -4.84
CA ILE A 243 -6.38 -16.16 -4.23
C ILE A 243 -6.73 -15.11 -5.29
N TRP A 244 -6.07 -15.16 -6.44
CA TRP A 244 -6.30 -14.23 -7.54
C TRP A 244 -7.75 -14.31 -8.06
N SER A 245 -8.23 -15.53 -8.35
CA SER A 245 -9.57 -15.74 -8.90
C SER A 245 -10.68 -15.44 -7.91
N ASP A 246 -10.53 -15.89 -6.67
CA ASP A 246 -11.61 -15.87 -5.69
C ASP A 246 -11.75 -14.51 -4.98
N TRP A 247 -10.65 -13.77 -4.88
CA TRP A 247 -10.62 -12.49 -4.20
C TRP A 247 -10.44 -11.32 -5.17
N ILE A 248 -9.32 -11.22 -5.88
CA ILE A 248 -8.95 -10.03 -6.66
C ILE A 248 -9.86 -9.86 -7.89
N CYS A 249 -10.14 -10.95 -8.59
CA CYS A 249 -11.03 -10.92 -9.77
C CYS A 249 -12.52 -10.81 -9.39
N SER A 250 -12.84 -10.85 -8.11
CA SER A 250 -14.22 -10.72 -7.64
C SER A 250 -14.58 -9.27 -7.38
N ASP A 251 -15.50 -8.71 -8.16
CA ASP A 251 -16.04 -7.35 -7.91
C ASP A 251 -16.66 -7.18 -6.51
N LYS A 252 -16.97 -8.28 -5.83
CA LYS A 252 -17.57 -8.28 -4.50
C LYS A 252 -16.69 -7.63 -3.42
N TYR A 253 -15.38 -7.71 -3.58
CA TYR A 253 -14.41 -7.23 -2.60
C TYR A 253 -13.72 -5.93 -3.02
N THR A 254 -14.07 -5.42 -4.20
CA THR A 254 -13.48 -4.23 -4.79
C THR A 254 -14.41 -3.04 -4.69
N TYR A 255 -13.92 -1.95 -4.14
CA TYR A 255 -14.56 -0.64 -4.19
C TYR A 255 -13.85 0.24 -5.21
N LYS A 256 -14.62 0.90 -6.09
CA LYS A 256 -14.14 1.79 -7.14
C LYS A 256 -14.48 3.23 -6.76
N HIS A 257 -13.48 3.99 -6.31
CA HIS A 257 -13.67 5.39 -5.93
C HIS A 257 -13.43 6.30 -7.12
N VAL A 258 -14.42 7.12 -7.42
CA VAL A 258 -14.32 8.22 -8.41
C VAL A 258 -13.94 9.49 -7.67
N TRP A 259 -12.75 9.99 -7.94
CA TRP A 259 -12.18 11.13 -7.24
C TRP A 259 -12.90 12.45 -7.54
N LYS A 260 -13.08 13.25 -6.49
CA LYS A 260 -13.44 14.67 -6.55
C LYS A 260 -12.42 15.47 -5.73
N PRO A 261 -12.18 16.76 -6.07
CA PRO A 261 -11.31 17.60 -5.24
C PRO A 261 -11.77 17.62 -3.78
N GLY A 262 -10.84 17.46 -2.85
CA GLY A 262 -11.10 17.42 -1.42
C GLY A 262 -11.51 16.06 -0.86
N ASP A 263 -11.63 15.02 -1.70
CA ASP A 263 -11.82 13.66 -1.21
C ASP A 263 -10.54 13.14 -0.57
N ILE A 264 -10.71 12.30 0.45
CA ILE A 264 -9.62 11.61 1.15
C ILE A 264 -9.89 10.10 1.10
N MET A 265 -8.86 9.33 0.76
CA MET A 265 -8.86 7.86 0.86
C MET A 265 -7.75 7.45 1.83
N LEU A 266 -8.12 6.73 2.86
CA LEU A 266 -7.21 6.14 3.83
C LEU A 266 -7.22 4.62 3.64
N MET A 267 -6.04 3.99 3.56
CA MET A 267 -5.90 2.58 3.22
C MET A 267 -4.99 1.87 4.23
N ASP A 268 -5.43 0.71 4.69
CA ASP A 268 -4.62 -0.24 5.43
C ASP A 268 -3.82 -1.10 4.44
N GLN A 269 -2.52 -0.97 4.45
CA GLN A 269 -1.63 -1.69 3.52
C GLN A 269 -1.37 -3.14 3.94
N LEU A 270 -1.75 -3.53 5.16
CA LEU A 270 -1.59 -4.89 5.64
C LEU A 270 -2.69 -5.84 5.13
N THR A 271 -3.85 -5.28 4.74
CA THR A 271 -5.02 -6.06 4.36
C THR A 271 -5.66 -5.62 3.05
N THR A 272 -5.06 -4.66 2.33
CA THR A 272 -5.60 -4.18 1.06
C THR A 272 -4.57 -4.11 -0.04
N ILE A 273 -5.08 -4.22 -1.25
CA ILE A 273 -4.37 -3.84 -2.48
C ILE A 273 -5.19 -2.79 -3.22
N HIS A 274 -4.53 -1.98 -4.01
CA HIS A 274 -5.20 -0.97 -4.81
C HIS A 274 -4.61 -0.89 -6.22
N ARG A 275 -5.41 -0.34 -7.15
CA ARG A 275 -4.98 -0.07 -8.51
C ARG A 275 -5.51 1.27 -8.98
N ARG A 276 -4.84 1.82 -9.97
CA ARG A 276 -5.28 3.00 -10.68
C ARG A 276 -5.41 2.66 -12.16
N PRO A 277 -6.62 2.72 -12.75
CA PRO A 277 -6.79 2.69 -14.18
C PRO A 277 -5.99 3.80 -14.86
N ASP A 278 -5.86 3.72 -16.17
CA ASP A 278 -5.16 4.73 -16.97
C ASP A 278 -5.55 6.15 -16.62
N VAL A 279 -4.57 7.06 -16.69
CA VAL A 279 -4.76 8.49 -16.52
C VAL A 279 -4.62 9.22 -17.86
N LEU A 280 -5.43 10.26 -18.04
CA LEU A 280 -5.31 11.13 -19.21
C LEU A 280 -4.07 12.04 -19.03
N LYS A 281 -3.11 11.90 -19.95
CA LYS A 281 -1.82 12.62 -19.86
C LYS A 281 -1.96 14.14 -20.04
N ASP A 282 -2.99 14.57 -20.76
CA ASP A 282 -3.27 15.96 -21.11
C ASP A 282 -4.12 16.73 -20.09
N LYS A 283 -4.63 16.04 -19.06
CA LYS A 283 -5.49 16.64 -18.04
C LYS A 283 -4.89 16.53 -16.66
N PRO A 284 -4.77 17.65 -15.93
CA PRO A 284 -4.15 17.68 -14.61
C PRO A 284 -4.86 16.75 -13.60
N ARG A 285 -4.07 15.93 -12.93
CA ARG A 285 -4.45 15.11 -11.78
C ARG A 285 -3.34 15.16 -10.74
N GLU A 286 -3.66 15.56 -9.53
CA GLU A 286 -2.71 15.56 -8.42
C GLU A 286 -3.36 15.05 -7.14
N LEU A 287 -2.81 14.00 -6.58
CA LEU A 287 -3.08 13.54 -5.23
C LEU A 287 -1.85 13.81 -4.36
N LEU A 288 -2.09 14.15 -3.11
CA LEU A 288 -1.07 14.22 -2.07
C LEU A 288 -1.17 12.94 -1.24
N ARG A 289 -0.06 12.20 -1.16
CA ARG A 289 0.03 10.92 -0.48
C ARG A 289 0.78 11.06 0.83
N THR A 290 0.25 10.49 1.89
CA THR A 290 0.96 10.27 3.16
C THR A 290 1.21 8.78 3.37
N ALA A 291 2.21 8.47 4.19
CA ALA A 291 2.48 7.12 4.64
C ALA A 291 2.75 7.15 6.15
N CYS A 292 2.15 6.21 6.86
CA CYS A 292 2.19 6.17 8.32
C CYS A 292 2.30 4.73 8.82
N TRP A 293 2.67 4.63 10.11
CA TRP A 293 2.52 3.45 10.93
C TRP A 293 1.33 3.65 11.89
N TYR A 294 0.66 2.56 12.25
CA TYR A 294 -0.34 2.62 13.30
C TYR A 294 0.28 3.12 14.61
N LYS A 295 -0.42 4.01 15.29
CA LYS A 295 -0.13 4.31 16.68
C LYS A 295 -0.63 3.16 17.52
N GLY A 296 0.24 2.56 18.33
CA GLY A 296 -0.16 1.62 19.37
C GLY A 296 -1.14 2.29 20.36
N GLU A 297 -1.94 1.48 21.05
CA GLU A 297 -2.78 1.96 22.17
C GLU A 297 -1.93 2.49 23.33
#